data_f8c2f2b117042db2534b917d1ff66697
#
_entry.id   f8c2f2b117042db2534b917d1ff66697
#
_cell.length_a   1.000
_cell.length_b   1.000
_cell.length_c   1.000
_cell.angle_alpha   90.00
_cell.angle_beta   90.00
_cell.angle_gamma   90.00
#
_symmetry.space_group_name_H-M   'P 1'
#
loop_
_entity.id
_entity.type
_entity.pdbx_description
1 polymer ?
#
loop_
_entity_poly.entity_id
_entity_poly.type
_entity_poly.pdbx_seq_one_letter_code
_entity_poly.pdbx_strand_id
1 'polypeptide(L)'
;MWEGRRVAVVMPARDEALHVGGALRSLPPEVDLVVLVDDGSMDGTQEAAQAAEHHAELVVLEGAGKGVGAAVALGFGHLMERWGPDDLVAVMDGDAQMDGEDLIPLCRHLVDTEVDVVKGNRLAHPAVRTSMPLFRRWANRGLAVLTTLASGRRVYDPQCGFIVLRTSVLERTKHDPVWPGYGYVNHRFIHWSRHGIPVSSHPVRPIYGEETSGIRPVRFFFGVGAMFVREHHARAFSSLASGPHRGRLALALLFYLGGWAAGLGALLGTLPLTVLWLLPIAWLLAHGLDRTAHAGGRARI
;
A
#
# COMPACT_ATOMS: atom_id res chain seq x y z
N MET A 1 -18.43 -6.85 16.61
CA MET A 1 -17.24 -6.60 17.48
C MET A 1 -16.39 -7.87 17.57
N TRP A 2 -15.11 -7.73 17.40
CA TRP A 2 -14.13 -8.84 17.45
C TRP A 2 -13.11 -8.60 18.58
N GLU A 3 -13.06 -9.52 19.54
CA GLU A 3 -12.18 -9.45 20.73
C GLU A 3 -12.22 -8.08 21.46
N GLY A 4 -13.41 -7.54 21.64
CA GLY A 4 -13.63 -6.25 22.31
C GLY A 4 -13.32 -5.00 21.50
N ARG A 5 -12.96 -5.15 20.20
CA ARG A 5 -12.69 -4.07 19.24
C ARG A 5 -13.78 -4.02 18.19
N ARG A 6 -14.10 -2.82 17.73
CA ARG A 6 -14.95 -2.66 16.54
C ARG A 6 -14.12 -2.89 15.30
N VAL A 7 -14.75 -3.46 14.27
CA VAL A 7 -14.14 -3.72 12.96
C VAL A 7 -14.92 -2.99 11.87
N ALA A 8 -14.29 -2.02 11.21
CA ALA A 8 -14.84 -1.37 10.04
C ALA A 8 -14.16 -1.82 8.76
N VAL A 9 -14.90 -1.81 7.66
CA VAL A 9 -14.38 -2.00 6.32
C VAL A 9 -14.60 -0.72 5.52
N VAL A 10 -13.55 -0.11 5.00
CA VAL A 10 -13.62 0.92 3.96
C VAL A 10 -13.59 0.20 2.63
N MET A 11 -14.68 0.34 1.87
CA MET A 11 -14.88 -0.35 0.59
C MET A 11 -14.96 0.67 -0.54
N PRO A 12 -13.84 1.00 -1.21
CA PRO A 12 -13.90 1.82 -2.41
C PRO A 12 -14.53 1.02 -3.55
N ALA A 13 -15.43 1.64 -4.29
CA ALA A 13 -16.08 1.05 -5.45
C ALA A 13 -16.23 2.08 -6.58
N ARG A 14 -16.11 1.63 -7.81
CA ARG A 14 -16.45 2.41 -9.00
C ARG A 14 -16.83 1.51 -10.16
N ASP A 15 -18.07 1.64 -10.62
CA ASP A 15 -18.67 0.82 -11.67
C ASP A 15 -18.60 -0.70 -11.33
N GLU A 16 -19.02 -1.03 -10.08
CA GLU A 16 -18.96 -2.39 -9.50
C GLU A 16 -20.35 -2.95 -9.17
N ALA A 17 -21.41 -2.53 -9.86
CA ALA A 17 -22.80 -2.98 -9.60
C ALA A 17 -22.95 -4.51 -9.61
N LEU A 18 -22.17 -5.22 -10.45
CA LEU A 18 -22.20 -6.68 -10.54
C LEU A 18 -21.47 -7.39 -9.37
N HIS A 19 -20.55 -6.71 -8.71
CA HIS A 19 -19.60 -7.33 -7.77
C HIS A 19 -19.80 -6.89 -6.32
N VAL A 20 -20.18 -5.63 -6.09
CA VAL A 20 -20.25 -5.03 -4.76
C VAL A 20 -21.16 -5.81 -3.80
N GLY A 21 -22.30 -6.34 -4.27
CA GLY A 21 -23.15 -7.20 -3.46
C GLY A 21 -22.47 -8.51 -3.04
N GLY A 22 -21.63 -9.09 -3.90
CA GLY A 22 -20.81 -10.25 -3.58
C GLY A 22 -19.75 -9.93 -2.53
N ALA A 23 -19.06 -8.79 -2.68
CA ALA A 23 -18.08 -8.32 -1.71
C ALA A 23 -18.70 -8.10 -0.32
N LEU A 24 -19.87 -7.45 -0.24
CA LEU A 24 -20.59 -7.25 1.01
C LEU A 24 -21.02 -8.55 1.68
N ARG A 25 -21.56 -9.51 0.93
CA ARG A 25 -21.97 -10.83 1.46
C ARG A 25 -20.82 -11.69 1.94
N SER A 26 -19.60 -11.48 1.42
CA SER A 26 -18.42 -12.24 1.84
C SER A 26 -17.86 -11.80 3.19
N LEU A 27 -18.31 -10.66 3.71
CA LEU A 27 -17.81 -10.12 4.98
C LEU A 27 -18.21 -11.02 6.16
N PRO A 28 -17.27 -11.30 7.08
CA PRO A 28 -17.57 -12.08 8.28
C PRO A 28 -18.44 -11.32 9.27
N PRO A 29 -19.22 -12.02 10.14
CA PRO A 29 -20.19 -11.42 11.06
C PRO A 29 -19.58 -10.51 12.11
N GLU A 30 -18.27 -10.50 12.27
CA GLU A 30 -17.52 -9.66 13.18
C GLU A 30 -17.39 -8.20 12.70
N VAL A 31 -17.71 -7.92 11.41
CA VAL A 31 -17.70 -6.57 10.86
C VAL A 31 -18.86 -5.77 11.40
N ASP A 32 -18.59 -4.64 12.05
CA ASP A 32 -19.60 -3.78 12.62
C ASP A 32 -20.11 -2.73 11.62
N LEU A 33 -19.22 -2.21 10.76
CA LEU A 33 -19.53 -1.11 9.83
C LEU A 33 -18.83 -1.31 8.49
N VAL A 34 -19.54 -1.08 7.40
CA VAL A 34 -18.97 -0.89 6.06
C VAL A 34 -19.16 0.56 5.65
N VAL A 35 -18.05 1.23 5.33
CA VAL A 35 -18.05 2.55 4.69
C VAL A 35 -17.77 2.32 3.20
N LEU A 36 -18.84 2.17 2.41
CA LEU A 36 -18.74 2.12 0.96
C LEU A 36 -18.47 3.52 0.43
N VAL A 37 -17.39 3.69 -0.33
CA VAL A 37 -17.08 4.95 -0.98
C VAL A 37 -17.21 4.77 -2.48
N ASP A 38 -18.30 5.27 -3.03
CA ASP A 38 -18.57 5.27 -4.47
C ASP A 38 -17.82 6.41 -5.15
N ASP A 39 -16.77 6.10 -5.90
CA ASP A 39 -15.92 7.11 -6.58
C ASP A 39 -16.50 7.53 -7.94
N GLY A 40 -17.80 7.81 -7.99
CA GLY A 40 -18.51 8.33 -9.15
C GLY A 40 -18.92 7.25 -10.14
N SER A 41 -19.56 6.18 -9.68
CA SER A 41 -20.15 5.13 -10.53
C SER A 41 -21.33 5.63 -11.34
N MET A 42 -21.56 5.02 -12.49
CA MET A 42 -22.68 5.32 -13.41
C MET A 42 -23.51 4.08 -13.73
N ASP A 43 -23.27 2.95 -13.06
CA ASP A 43 -23.83 1.63 -13.37
C ASP A 43 -24.84 1.09 -12.35
N GLY A 44 -25.18 1.88 -11.30
CA GLY A 44 -26.07 1.43 -10.23
C GLY A 44 -25.34 0.71 -9.08
N THR A 45 -24.05 0.97 -8.89
CA THR A 45 -23.24 0.40 -7.80
C THR A 45 -23.82 0.67 -6.42
N GLN A 46 -24.32 1.90 -6.15
CA GLN A 46 -24.90 2.25 -4.85
C GLN A 46 -26.20 1.48 -4.57
N GLU A 47 -27.07 1.41 -5.56
CA GLU A 47 -28.34 0.67 -5.48
C GLU A 47 -28.08 -0.84 -5.25
N ALA A 48 -27.09 -1.40 -5.95
CA ALA A 48 -26.69 -2.79 -5.77
C ALA A 48 -26.12 -3.06 -4.37
N ALA A 49 -25.36 -2.13 -3.82
CA ALA A 49 -24.84 -2.23 -2.46
C ALA A 49 -25.95 -2.14 -1.40
N GLN A 50 -26.89 -1.20 -1.56
CA GLN A 50 -28.03 -1.03 -0.66
C GLN A 50 -29.01 -2.20 -0.70
N ALA A 51 -29.14 -2.87 -1.84
CA ALA A 51 -29.99 -4.05 -2.00
C ALA A 51 -29.32 -5.35 -1.52
N ALA A 52 -28.01 -5.34 -1.25
CA ALA A 52 -27.30 -6.54 -0.84
C ALA A 52 -27.67 -6.90 0.61
N GLU A 53 -28.01 -8.18 0.82
CA GLU A 53 -28.19 -8.70 2.17
C GLU A 53 -26.83 -8.91 2.85
N HIS A 54 -26.60 -8.17 3.94
CA HIS A 54 -25.41 -8.30 4.80
C HIS A 54 -25.76 -7.88 6.24
N HIS A 55 -24.94 -8.19 7.20
CA HIS A 55 -25.24 -7.99 8.64
C HIS A 55 -24.61 -6.72 9.22
N ALA A 56 -23.57 -6.16 8.57
CA ALA A 56 -22.90 -4.96 9.05
C ALA A 56 -23.74 -3.70 8.75
N GLU A 57 -23.58 -2.66 9.56
CA GLU A 57 -24.10 -1.33 9.21
C GLU A 57 -23.45 -0.85 7.91
N LEU A 58 -24.22 -0.27 6.99
CA LEU A 58 -23.72 0.26 5.72
C LEU A 58 -23.87 1.78 5.69
N VAL A 59 -22.75 2.47 5.51
CA VAL A 59 -22.70 3.90 5.20
C VAL A 59 -22.15 4.07 3.79
N VAL A 60 -22.88 4.77 2.93
CA VAL A 60 -22.47 5.09 1.57
C VAL A 60 -21.98 6.54 1.54
N LEU A 61 -20.75 6.75 1.04
CA LEU A 61 -20.18 8.07 0.82
C LEU A 61 -19.97 8.30 -0.68
N GLU A 62 -20.29 9.50 -1.13
CA GLU A 62 -20.01 9.91 -2.51
C GLU A 62 -18.57 10.43 -2.64
N GLY A 63 -17.78 9.79 -3.46
CA GLY A 63 -16.45 10.22 -3.88
C GLY A 63 -16.53 11.26 -5.00
N ALA A 64 -15.39 11.87 -5.31
CA ALA A 64 -15.32 12.92 -6.32
C ALA A 64 -14.76 12.44 -7.68
N GLY A 65 -14.74 11.13 -7.95
CA GLY A 65 -14.17 10.56 -9.18
C GLY A 65 -12.64 10.72 -9.27
N LYS A 66 -11.97 10.85 -8.13
CA LYS A 66 -10.53 11.15 -8.07
C LYS A 66 -9.65 9.90 -8.02
N GLY A 67 -10.24 8.73 -7.87
CA GLY A 67 -9.57 7.43 -7.87
C GLY A 67 -9.52 6.78 -6.49
N VAL A 68 -9.21 5.49 -6.50
CA VAL A 68 -9.30 4.58 -5.34
C VAL A 68 -8.59 5.09 -4.08
N GLY A 69 -7.42 5.71 -4.22
CA GLY A 69 -6.70 6.23 -3.05
C GLY A 69 -7.39 7.44 -2.40
N ALA A 70 -8.07 8.27 -3.19
CA ALA A 70 -8.90 9.36 -2.68
C ALA A 70 -10.16 8.83 -1.99
N ALA A 71 -10.80 7.81 -2.57
CA ALA A 71 -11.95 7.13 -1.97
C ALA A 71 -11.59 6.50 -0.61
N VAL A 72 -10.48 5.77 -0.53
CA VAL A 72 -9.98 5.22 0.74
C VAL A 72 -9.69 6.32 1.77
N ALA A 73 -9.11 7.45 1.35
CA ALA A 73 -8.84 8.56 2.25
C ALA A 73 -10.13 9.20 2.79
N LEU A 74 -11.17 9.29 1.97
CA LEU A 74 -12.49 9.77 2.38
C LEU A 74 -13.11 8.84 3.44
N GLY A 75 -13.10 7.53 3.20
CA GLY A 75 -13.59 6.53 4.16
C GLY A 75 -12.83 6.56 5.49
N PHE A 76 -11.51 6.71 5.46
CA PHE A 76 -10.70 6.87 6.66
C PHE A 76 -11.05 8.15 7.44
N GLY A 77 -11.28 9.27 6.74
CA GLY A 77 -11.73 10.52 7.36
C GLY A 77 -13.03 10.35 8.13
N HIS A 78 -13.99 9.61 7.56
CA HIS A 78 -15.28 9.32 8.20
C HIS A 78 -15.13 8.53 9.52
N LEU A 79 -14.15 7.62 9.57
CA LEU A 79 -13.92 6.77 10.74
C LEU A 79 -13.16 7.49 11.85
N MET A 80 -12.20 8.36 11.53
CA MET A 80 -11.35 9.04 12.52
C MET A 80 -12.14 9.80 13.60
N GLU A 81 -13.29 10.35 13.25
CA GLU A 81 -14.10 11.17 14.16
C GLU A 81 -14.91 10.34 15.17
N ARG A 82 -15.08 9.05 14.94
CA ARG A 82 -16.08 8.21 15.60
C ARG A 82 -15.54 6.94 16.22
N TRP A 83 -14.30 6.56 15.90
CA TRP A 83 -13.72 5.28 16.25
C TRP A 83 -12.55 5.43 17.23
N GLY A 84 -12.46 4.49 18.18
CA GLY A 84 -11.40 4.49 19.20
C GLY A 84 -10.04 4.10 18.62
N PRO A 85 -8.93 4.44 19.28
CA PRO A 85 -7.57 4.25 18.74
C PRO A 85 -7.20 2.78 18.52
N ASP A 86 -7.81 1.86 19.26
CA ASP A 86 -7.56 0.42 19.19
C ASP A 86 -8.55 -0.34 18.29
N ASP A 87 -9.59 0.33 17.78
CA ASP A 87 -10.50 -0.25 16.81
C ASP A 87 -9.75 -0.55 15.50
N LEU A 88 -10.27 -1.51 14.74
CA LEU A 88 -9.65 -1.99 13.52
C LEU A 88 -10.37 -1.48 12.28
N VAL A 89 -9.60 -1.07 11.30
CA VAL A 89 -10.09 -0.64 10.00
C VAL A 89 -9.44 -1.49 8.92
N ALA A 90 -10.27 -2.13 8.12
CA ALA A 90 -9.82 -2.83 6.91
C ALA A 90 -10.08 -1.98 5.66
N VAL A 91 -9.29 -2.19 4.61
CA VAL A 91 -9.60 -1.78 3.25
C VAL A 91 -9.86 -3.02 2.44
N MET A 92 -11.02 -3.09 1.79
CA MET A 92 -11.42 -4.20 0.92
C MET A 92 -12.17 -3.61 -0.28
N ASP A 93 -11.64 -3.85 -1.48
CA ASP A 93 -12.22 -3.28 -2.71
C ASP A 93 -13.61 -3.90 -3.01
N GLY A 94 -14.50 -3.13 -3.63
CA GLY A 94 -15.87 -3.56 -3.98
C GLY A 94 -15.98 -4.49 -5.19
N ASP A 95 -14.84 -4.89 -5.79
CA ASP A 95 -14.74 -5.70 -6.99
C ASP A 95 -14.80 -7.23 -6.74
N ALA A 96 -15.02 -7.64 -5.47
CA ALA A 96 -15.04 -9.04 -5.02
C ALA A 96 -13.73 -9.85 -5.30
N GLN A 97 -12.60 -9.18 -5.54
CA GLN A 97 -11.30 -9.86 -5.72
C GLN A 97 -10.56 -10.11 -4.39
N MET A 98 -11.17 -9.77 -3.27
CA MET A 98 -10.67 -10.06 -1.93
C MET A 98 -11.63 -11.00 -1.22
N ASP A 99 -11.09 -12.05 -0.58
CA ASP A 99 -11.89 -13.00 0.17
C ASP A 99 -12.18 -12.43 1.55
N GLY A 100 -13.45 -12.21 1.88
CA GLY A 100 -13.85 -11.74 3.20
C GLY A 100 -13.42 -12.66 4.34
N GLU A 101 -13.27 -13.97 4.06
CA GLU A 101 -12.78 -14.93 5.05
C GLU A 101 -11.34 -14.66 5.50
N ASP A 102 -10.54 -13.94 4.70
CA ASP A 102 -9.18 -13.53 5.08
C ASP A 102 -9.15 -12.37 6.08
N LEU A 103 -10.27 -11.65 6.30
CA LEU A 103 -10.31 -10.46 7.15
C LEU A 103 -9.97 -10.76 8.61
N ILE A 104 -10.60 -11.74 9.22
CA ILE A 104 -10.36 -12.07 10.64
C ILE A 104 -8.96 -12.67 10.86
N PRO A 105 -8.41 -13.52 9.98
CA PRO A 105 -6.98 -13.88 10.00
C PRO A 105 -6.03 -12.69 9.99
N LEU A 106 -6.30 -11.65 9.16
CA LEU A 106 -5.50 -10.41 9.14
C LEU A 106 -5.61 -9.64 10.47
N CYS A 107 -6.83 -9.49 11.02
CA CYS A 107 -7.05 -8.86 12.33
C CYS A 107 -6.30 -9.60 13.45
N ARG A 108 -6.39 -10.92 13.47
CA ARG A 108 -5.68 -11.77 14.45
C ARG A 108 -4.17 -11.60 14.34
N HIS A 109 -3.64 -11.66 13.12
CA HIS A 109 -2.22 -11.47 12.89
C HIS A 109 -1.74 -10.08 13.39
N LEU A 110 -2.55 -9.03 13.22
CA LEU A 110 -2.24 -7.69 13.74
C LEU A 110 -2.10 -7.68 15.25
N VAL A 111 -3.02 -8.34 15.96
CA VAL A 111 -3.03 -8.39 17.43
C VAL A 111 -1.90 -9.27 17.95
N ASP A 112 -1.74 -10.47 17.40
CA ASP A 112 -0.74 -11.46 17.85
C ASP A 112 0.70 -11.00 17.65
N THR A 113 0.96 -10.21 16.60
CA THR A 113 2.30 -9.69 16.29
C THR A 113 2.56 -8.28 16.85
N GLU A 114 1.56 -7.70 17.53
CA GLU A 114 1.64 -6.35 18.12
C GLU A 114 2.08 -5.27 17.11
N VAL A 115 1.65 -5.41 15.85
CA VAL A 115 1.88 -4.39 14.82
C VAL A 115 0.68 -3.47 14.68
N ASP A 116 0.89 -2.32 14.04
CA ASP A 116 -0.17 -1.34 13.81
C ASP A 116 -0.87 -1.52 12.46
N VAL A 117 -0.20 -2.20 11.51
CA VAL A 117 -0.71 -2.45 10.16
C VAL A 117 -0.36 -3.86 9.70
N VAL A 118 -1.32 -4.55 9.11
CA VAL A 118 -1.11 -5.84 8.40
C VAL A 118 -1.55 -5.68 6.95
N LYS A 119 -0.67 -6.08 6.04
CA LYS A 119 -0.97 -6.14 4.59
C LYS A 119 -1.19 -7.56 4.14
N GLY A 120 -2.20 -7.76 3.31
CA GLY A 120 -2.35 -9.00 2.56
C GLY A 120 -1.15 -9.24 1.64
N ASN A 121 -0.72 -10.50 1.54
CA ASN A 121 0.36 -10.96 0.67
C ASN A 121 -0.11 -12.14 -0.19
N ARG A 122 -0.59 -11.83 -1.40
CA ARG A 122 -1.06 -12.84 -2.36
C ARG A 122 0.07 -13.72 -2.87
N LEU A 123 1.31 -13.18 -2.90
CA LEU A 123 2.47 -13.92 -3.39
C LEU A 123 2.93 -15.02 -2.43
N ALA A 124 2.54 -14.95 -1.16
CA ALA A 124 2.83 -15.98 -0.16
C ALA A 124 1.76 -17.08 -0.11
N HIS A 125 0.58 -16.87 -0.71
CA HIS A 125 -0.49 -17.86 -0.68
C HIS A 125 -0.22 -19.01 -1.66
N PRO A 126 -0.49 -20.28 -1.29
CA PRO A 126 -0.25 -21.44 -2.17
C PRO A 126 -0.93 -21.34 -3.54
N ALA A 127 -2.15 -20.80 -3.59
CA ALA A 127 -2.93 -20.64 -4.82
C ALA A 127 -2.33 -19.62 -5.81
N VAL A 128 -1.28 -18.86 -5.46
CA VAL A 128 -0.68 -17.84 -6.35
C VAL A 128 -0.23 -18.42 -7.70
N ARG A 129 0.20 -19.71 -7.68
CA ARG A 129 0.72 -20.35 -8.90
C ARG A 129 -0.37 -20.67 -9.92
N THR A 130 -1.58 -20.94 -9.47
CA THR A 130 -2.74 -21.32 -10.30
C THR A 130 -3.61 -20.12 -10.64
N SER A 131 -3.75 -19.16 -9.73
CA SER A 131 -4.68 -18.04 -9.89
C SER A 131 -4.04 -16.78 -10.50
N MET A 132 -2.77 -16.47 -10.16
CA MET A 132 -2.15 -15.21 -10.59
C MET A 132 -1.32 -15.37 -11.86
N PRO A 133 -1.62 -14.62 -12.95
CA PRO A 133 -0.84 -14.66 -14.19
C PRO A 133 0.65 -14.37 -13.97
N LEU A 134 1.53 -15.08 -14.68
CA LEU A 134 3.00 -14.98 -14.55
C LEU A 134 3.48 -13.53 -14.69
N PHE A 135 2.96 -12.80 -15.68
CA PHE A 135 3.34 -11.39 -15.90
C PHE A 135 3.01 -10.53 -14.68
N ARG A 136 1.82 -10.68 -14.09
CA ARG A 136 1.45 -9.93 -12.87
C ARG A 136 2.36 -10.26 -11.70
N ARG A 137 2.79 -11.53 -11.55
CA ARG A 137 3.74 -11.93 -10.50
C ARG A 137 5.09 -11.26 -10.64
N TRP A 138 5.64 -11.19 -11.87
CA TRP A 138 6.91 -10.53 -12.14
C TRP A 138 6.80 -9.01 -11.97
N ALA A 139 5.76 -8.39 -12.53
CA ALA A 139 5.52 -6.96 -12.38
C ALA A 139 5.38 -6.56 -10.90
N ASN A 140 4.64 -7.35 -10.11
CA ASN A 140 4.49 -7.09 -8.68
C ASN A 140 5.80 -7.23 -7.91
N ARG A 141 6.65 -8.21 -8.24
CA ARG A 141 8.01 -8.32 -7.65
C ARG A 141 8.88 -7.12 -8.00
N GLY A 142 8.82 -6.62 -9.23
CA GLY A 142 9.51 -5.40 -9.63
C GLY A 142 9.05 -4.18 -8.81
N LEU A 143 7.74 -4.02 -8.64
CA LEU A 143 7.18 -2.97 -7.79
C LEU A 143 7.55 -3.16 -6.31
N ALA A 144 7.66 -4.40 -5.82
CA ALA A 144 8.12 -4.69 -4.46
C ALA A 144 9.55 -4.22 -4.23
N VAL A 145 10.44 -4.41 -5.21
CA VAL A 145 11.82 -3.86 -5.15
C VAL A 145 11.78 -2.34 -5.10
N LEU A 146 11.05 -1.68 -6.00
CA LEU A 146 10.95 -0.22 -6.04
C LEU A 146 10.35 0.35 -4.75
N THR A 147 9.30 -0.27 -4.22
CA THR A 147 8.68 0.14 -2.95
C THR A 147 9.65 -0.06 -1.77
N THR A 148 10.41 -1.15 -1.77
CA THR A 148 11.45 -1.41 -0.77
C THR A 148 12.54 -0.34 -0.82
N LEU A 149 12.99 0.06 -2.02
CA LEU A 149 13.97 1.13 -2.21
C LEU A 149 13.43 2.47 -1.71
N ALA A 150 12.20 2.81 -2.08
CA ALA A 150 11.58 4.08 -1.70
C ALA A 150 11.27 4.17 -0.20
N SER A 151 10.81 3.08 0.41
CA SER A 151 10.44 3.04 1.83
C SER A 151 11.61 2.80 2.79
N GLY A 152 12.70 2.16 2.32
CA GLY A 152 13.78 1.65 3.17
C GLY A 152 13.41 0.39 3.94
N ARG A 153 12.20 -0.15 3.78
CA ARG A 153 11.71 -1.38 4.43
C ARG A 153 11.25 -2.41 3.41
N ARG A 154 11.44 -3.67 3.74
CA ARG A 154 11.08 -4.77 2.85
C ARG A 154 9.56 -4.86 2.63
N VAL A 155 9.14 -5.01 1.39
CA VAL A 155 7.74 -5.19 0.97
C VAL A 155 7.65 -6.41 0.07
N TYR A 156 6.64 -7.26 0.29
CA TYR A 156 6.48 -8.49 -0.48
C TYR A 156 5.42 -8.37 -1.58
N ASP A 157 4.23 -7.85 -1.27
CA ASP A 157 3.14 -7.61 -2.22
C ASP A 157 2.64 -6.16 -2.12
N PRO A 158 3.31 -5.21 -2.79
CA PRO A 158 2.97 -3.79 -2.69
C PRO A 158 1.64 -3.42 -3.34
N GLN A 159 1.09 -4.31 -4.18
CA GLN A 159 -0.15 -4.04 -4.94
C GLN A 159 -1.40 -4.66 -4.30
N CYS A 160 -1.26 -5.39 -3.18
CA CYS A 160 -2.42 -5.88 -2.45
C CYS A 160 -3.08 -4.73 -1.69
N GLY A 161 -4.33 -4.40 -2.04
CA GLY A 161 -5.14 -3.37 -1.37
C GLY A 161 -5.75 -3.86 -0.06
N PHE A 162 -5.81 -5.18 0.18
CA PHE A 162 -6.33 -5.73 1.40
C PHE A 162 -5.39 -5.43 2.58
N ILE A 163 -5.84 -4.55 3.46
CA ILE A 163 -5.04 -4.00 4.55
C ILE A 163 -5.92 -3.94 5.79
N VAL A 164 -5.36 -4.29 6.95
CA VAL A 164 -5.99 -4.04 8.26
C VAL A 164 -5.05 -3.16 9.07
N LEU A 165 -5.59 -2.15 9.74
CA LEU A 165 -4.81 -1.23 10.55
C LEU A 165 -5.59 -0.79 11.82
N ARG A 166 -4.86 -0.36 12.86
CA ARG A 166 -5.48 0.31 14.01
C ARG A 166 -5.90 1.72 13.63
N THR A 167 -7.02 2.17 14.16
CA THR A 167 -7.50 3.55 13.92
C THR A 167 -6.48 4.60 14.34
N SER A 168 -5.66 4.34 15.35
CA SER A 168 -4.55 5.22 15.77
C SER A 168 -3.54 5.52 14.66
N VAL A 169 -3.40 4.65 13.66
CA VAL A 169 -2.56 4.89 12.48
C VAL A 169 -3.13 6.04 11.65
N LEU A 170 -4.46 6.14 11.53
CA LEU A 170 -5.12 7.19 10.77
C LEU A 170 -4.79 8.57 11.37
N GLU A 171 -4.87 8.70 12.70
CA GLU A 171 -4.50 9.94 13.39
C GLU A 171 -3.03 10.32 13.19
N ARG A 172 -2.13 9.35 13.26
CA ARG A 172 -0.68 9.56 13.05
C ARG A 172 -0.33 9.97 11.63
N THR A 173 -1.18 9.66 10.66
CA THR A 173 -0.95 9.90 9.22
C THR A 173 -1.95 10.86 8.58
N LYS A 174 -2.78 11.54 9.37
CA LYS A 174 -3.86 12.40 8.87
C LYS A 174 -3.40 13.60 8.02
N HIS A 175 -2.17 14.03 8.22
CA HIS A 175 -1.57 15.14 7.48
C HIS A 175 -0.70 14.68 6.30
N ASP A 176 -0.59 13.37 6.08
CA ASP A 176 0.16 12.84 4.95
C ASP A 176 -0.56 13.17 3.63
N PRO A 177 0.20 13.46 2.57
CA PRO A 177 -0.41 13.68 1.27
C PRO A 177 -1.14 12.43 0.78
N VAL A 178 -2.27 12.62 0.13
CA VAL A 178 -3.07 11.54 -0.45
C VAL A 178 -2.61 11.30 -1.89
N TRP A 179 -2.22 10.06 -2.21
CA TRP A 179 -2.08 9.63 -3.59
C TRP A 179 -3.44 9.16 -4.11
N PRO A 180 -4.05 9.85 -5.09
CA PRO A 180 -5.46 9.63 -5.39
C PRO A 180 -5.76 8.33 -6.15
N GLY A 181 -4.86 7.90 -7.05
CA GLY A 181 -5.10 6.76 -7.94
C GLY A 181 -4.39 5.47 -7.52
N TYR A 182 -4.27 4.56 -8.48
CA TYR A 182 -3.51 3.33 -8.32
C TYR A 182 -2.07 3.62 -7.88
N GLY A 183 -1.55 2.80 -6.97
CA GLY A 183 -0.24 3.07 -6.32
C GLY A 183 -0.39 3.71 -4.93
N TYR A 184 -1.61 4.04 -4.49
CA TYR A 184 -1.87 4.57 -3.14
C TYR A 184 -1.36 3.64 -2.04
N VAL A 185 -1.43 2.33 -2.24
CA VAL A 185 -0.91 1.34 -1.30
C VAL A 185 0.60 1.50 -1.11
N ASN A 186 1.34 1.65 -2.22
CA ASN A 186 2.78 1.89 -2.19
C ASN A 186 3.10 3.20 -1.48
N HIS A 187 2.36 4.26 -1.80
CA HIS A 187 2.53 5.58 -1.20
C HIS A 187 2.29 5.53 0.32
N ARG A 188 1.17 4.96 0.77
CA ARG A 188 0.89 4.79 2.20
C ARG A 188 1.95 3.96 2.91
N PHE A 189 2.43 2.87 2.30
CA PHE A 189 3.48 2.06 2.89
C PHE A 189 4.78 2.86 3.11
N ILE A 190 5.16 3.72 2.16
CA ILE A 190 6.32 4.60 2.29
C ILE A 190 6.12 5.58 3.46
N HIS A 191 4.92 6.17 3.59
CA HIS A 191 4.61 7.08 4.68
C HIS A 191 4.58 6.35 6.04
N TRP A 192 3.96 5.17 6.14
CA TRP A 192 4.02 4.35 7.36
C TRP A 192 5.46 4.05 7.78
N SER A 193 6.31 3.76 6.81
CA SER A 193 7.73 3.55 7.07
C SER A 193 8.41 4.80 7.63
N ARG A 194 8.11 5.99 7.09
CA ARG A 194 8.64 7.28 7.57
C ARG A 194 8.19 7.61 8.98
N HIS A 195 6.94 7.30 9.33
CA HIS A 195 6.40 7.46 10.69
C HIS A 195 6.83 6.37 11.67
N GLY A 196 7.65 5.41 11.24
CA GLY A 196 8.08 4.30 12.08
C GLY A 196 6.95 3.35 12.48
N ILE A 197 5.82 3.35 11.75
CA ILE A 197 4.67 2.49 12.02
C ILE A 197 5.08 1.04 11.74
N PRO A 198 4.90 0.10 12.69
CA PRO A 198 5.19 -1.31 12.47
C PRO A 198 4.18 -1.91 11.51
N VAL A 199 4.69 -2.55 10.44
CA VAL A 199 3.89 -3.21 9.41
C VAL A 199 4.33 -4.65 9.27
N SER A 200 3.37 -5.58 9.26
CA SER A 200 3.58 -6.98 8.92
C SER A 200 2.79 -7.37 7.67
N SER A 201 2.97 -8.59 7.19
CA SER A 201 2.19 -9.14 6.08
C SER A 201 1.68 -10.54 6.41
N HIS A 202 0.47 -10.85 5.93
CA HIS A 202 -0.15 -12.16 6.10
C HIS A 202 -0.60 -12.71 4.74
N PRO A 203 -0.43 -14.01 4.46
CA PRO A 203 -0.92 -14.61 3.23
C PRO A 203 -2.43 -14.41 3.08
N VAL A 204 -2.87 -13.96 1.90
CA VAL A 204 -4.27 -13.85 1.53
C VAL A 204 -4.53 -14.53 0.19
N ARG A 205 -5.73 -15.01 -0.01
CA ARG A 205 -6.12 -15.73 -1.22
C ARG A 205 -6.13 -14.81 -2.43
N PRO A 206 -5.39 -15.11 -3.51
CA PRO A 206 -5.48 -14.36 -4.74
C PRO A 206 -6.73 -14.76 -5.53
N ILE A 207 -7.67 -13.86 -5.70
CA ILE A 207 -8.87 -14.04 -6.54
C ILE A 207 -8.67 -13.22 -7.80
N TYR A 208 -8.80 -13.87 -8.96
CA TYR A 208 -8.77 -13.24 -10.28
C TYR A 208 -9.93 -13.80 -11.09
N GLY A 209 -10.84 -12.94 -11.49
CA GLY A 209 -11.97 -13.24 -12.37
C GLY A 209 -11.73 -12.77 -13.80
N GLU A 210 -12.83 -12.52 -14.52
CA GLU A 210 -12.83 -12.00 -15.89
C GLU A 210 -12.73 -10.46 -15.96
N GLU A 211 -12.58 -9.78 -14.80
CA GLU A 211 -12.59 -8.33 -14.74
C GLU A 211 -11.40 -7.74 -15.51
N THR A 212 -11.69 -6.68 -16.26
CA THR A 212 -10.68 -5.91 -16.97
C THR A 212 -10.05 -4.87 -16.06
N SER A 213 -8.73 -4.93 -15.91
CA SER A 213 -7.99 -3.94 -15.13
C SER A 213 -8.17 -2.53 -15.69
N GLY A 214 -8.73 -1.60 -14.90
CA GLY A 214 -8.81 -0.18 -15.26
C GLY A 214 -7.46 0.56 -15.29
N ILE A 215 -6.36 -0.14 -15.03
CA ILE A 215 -5.00 0.44 -15.03
C ILE A 215 -4.56 0.69 -16.48
N ARG A 216 -4.23 1.95 -16.80
CA ARG A 216 -3.55 2.33 -18.04
C ARG A 216 -2.03 2.16 -17.83
N PRO A 217 -1.36 1.11 -18.41
CA PRO A 217 -0.03 0.68 -18.01
C PRO A 217 1.04 1.78 -18.14
N VAL A 218 1.04 2.53 -19.24
CA VAL A 218 2.02 3.59 -19.49
C VAL A 218 1.88 4.74 -18.49
N ARG A 219 0.64 5.23 -18.28
CA ARG A 219 0.38 6.32 -17.31
C ARG A 219 0.70 5.87 -15.88
N PHE A 220 0.36 4.63 -15.55
CA PHE A 220 0.70 4.04 -14.25
C PHE A 220 2.21 3.99 -14.03
N PHE A 221 2.98 3.47 -15.02
CA PHE A 221 4.43 3.34 -14.93
C PHE A 221 5.12 4.69 -14.69
N PHE A 222 4.81 5.71 -15.47
CA PHE A 222 5.43 7.03 -15.30
C PHE A 222 4.95 7.73 -14.03
N GLY A 223 3.66 7.68 -13.71
CA GLY A 223 3.12 8.33 -12.51
C GLY A 223 3.66 7.72 -11.22
N VAL A 224 3.59 6.39 -11.10
CA VAL A 224 4.08 5.67 -9.92
C VAL A 224 5.61 5.70 -9.86
N GLY A 225 6.30 5.66 -11.01
CA GLY A 225 7.74 5.84 -11.08
C GLY A 225 8.19 7.21 -10.53
N ALA A 226 7.55 8.29 -10.96
CA ALA A 226 7.82 9.63 -10.44
C ALA A 226 7.53 9.74 -8.93
N MET A 227 6.45 9.09 -8.46
CA MET A 227 6.15 9.00 -7.03
C MET A 227 7.29 8.32 -6.27
N PHE A 228 7.78 7.17 -6.73
CA PHE A 228 8.88 6.47 -6.06
C PHE A 228 10.14 7.31 -5.97
N VAL A 229 10.52 8.00 -7.06
CA VAL A 229 11.67 8.89 -7.07
C VAL A 229 11.49 10.01 -6.05
N ARG A 230 10.35 10.68 -6.07
CA ARG A 230 10.04 11.78 -5.13
C ARG A 230 10.08 11.31 -3.67
N GLU A 231 9.39 10.21 -3.36
CA GLU A 231 9.30 9.72 -1.99
C GLU A 231 10.62 9.16 -1.47
N HIS A 232 11.41 8.49 -2.33
CA HIS A 232 12.76 8.05 -1.99
C HIS A 232 13.64 9.22 -1.56
N HIS A 233 13.69 10.30 -2.36
CA HIS A 233 14.49 11.47 -2.04
C HIS A 233 13.97 12.20 -0.80
N ALA A 234 12.64 12.39 -0.68
CA ALA A 234 12.04 13.03 0.49
C ALA A 234 12.38 12.27 1.78
N ARG A 235 12.34 10.93 1.75
CA ARG A 235 12.75 10.09 2.89
C ARG A 235 14.25 10.25 3.18
N ALA A 236 15.10 10.14 2.16
CA ALA A 236 16.54 10.25 2.33
C ALA A 236 16.95 11.59 2.96
N PHE A 237 16.41 12.70 2.48
CA PHE A 237 16.69 14.03 3.02
C PHE A 237 16.14 14.20 4.44
N SER A 238 14.91 13.78 4.71
CA SER A 238 14.33 13.83 6.06
C SER A 238 15.16 13.03 7.06
N SER A 239 15.56 11.81 6.69
CA SER A 239 16.38 10.96 7.54
C SER A 239 17.80 11.51 7.76
N LEU A 240 18.37 12.19 6.77
CA LEU A 240 19.66 12.88 6.89
C LEU A 240 19.57 14.06 7.85
N ALA A 241 18.47 14.83 7.81
CA ALA A 241 18.26 15.99 8.66
C ALA A 241 18.06 15.64 10.14
N SER A 242 17.31 14.58 10.46
CA SER A 242 16.85 14.27 11.82
C SER A 242 17.09 12.84 12.29
N GLY A 243 17.60 11.94 11.44
CA GLY A 243 17.76 10.52 11.75
C GLY A 243 18.97 10.18 12.65
N PRO A 244 18.92 9.06 13.38
CA PRO A 244 19.99 8.62 14.28
C PRO A 244 21.27 8.15 13.55
N HIS A 245 21.18 7.83 12.25
CA HIS A 245 22.30 7.25 11.47
C HIS A 245 22.79 8.20 10.35
N ARG A 246 22.89 9.50 10.65
CA ARG A 246 23.24 10.57 9.67
C ARG A 246 24.52 10.27 8.88
N GLY A 247 25.57 9.75 9.51
CA GLY A 247 26.83 9.44 8.84
C GLY A 247 26.67 8.37 7.75
N ARG A 248 25.93 7.29 8.02
CA ARG A 248 25.66 6.24 7.03
C ARG A 248 24.79 6.75 5.88
N LEU A 249 23.80 7.57 6.20
CA LEU A 249 22.91 8.18 5.20
C LEU A 249 23.63 9.20 4.36
N ALA A 250 24.54 10.01 4.94
CA ALA A 250 25.40 10.92 4.19
C ALA A 250 26.30 10.16 3.21
N LEU A 251 26.90 9.04 3.64
CA LEU A 251 27.70 8.19 2.79
C LEU A 251 26.87 7.52 1.69
N ALA A 252 25.65 7.04 2.00
CA ALA A 252 24.73 6.51 1.02
C ALA A 252 24.37 7.55 -0.05
N LEU A 253 24.08 8.78 0.36
CA LEU A 253 23.76 9.88 -0.54
C LEU A 253 24.97 10.25 -1.43
N LEU A 254 26.17 10.22 -0.88
CA LEU A 254 27.40 10.49 -1.61
C LEU A 254 27.63 9.45 -2.72
N PHE A 255 27.45 8.17 -2.45
CA PHE A 255 27.49 7.12 -3.48
C PHE A 255 26.38 7.28 -4.52
N TYR A 256 25.18 7.62 -4.09
CA TYR A 256 24.04 7.82 -4.96
C TYR A 256 24.24 8.98 -5.92
N LEU A 257 24.59 10.16 -5.40
CA LEU A 257 24.85 11.36 -6.21
C LEU A 257 26.12 11.22 -7.05
N GLY A 258 27.17 10.62 -6.51
CA GLY A 258 28.40 10.32 -7.23
C GLY A 258 28.17 9.40 -8.42
N GLY A 259 27.33 8.36 -8.25
CA GLY A 259 26.88 7.52 -9.34
C GLY A 259 26.19 8.32 -10.45
N TRP A 260 25.18 9.14 -10.10
CA TRP A 260 24.49 9.98 -11.09
C TRP A 260 25.43 10.96 -11.80
N ALA A 261 26.32 11.66 -11.04
CA ALA A 261 27.29 12.58 -11.61
C ALA A 261 28.26 11.86 -12.59
N ALA A 262 28.76 10.68 -12.22
CA ALA A 262 29.61 9.88 -13.08
C ALA A 262 28.90 9.44 -14.37
N GLY A 263 27.62 8.99 -14.25
CA GLY A 263 26.79 8.62 -15.39
C GLY A 263 26.54 9.79 -16.34
N LEU A 264 26.19 10.93 -15.80
CA LEU A 264 26.00 12.16 -16.59
C LEU A 264 27.31 12.59 -17.27
N GLY A 265 28.45 12.55 -16.56
CA GLY A 265 29.76 12.84 -17.11
C GLY A 265 30.13 11.92 -18.27
N ALA A 266 29.82 10.63 -18.16
CA ALA A 266 30.04 9.68 -19.26
C ALA A 266 29.13 9.97 -20.47
N LEU A 267 27.85 10.31 -20.24
CA LEU A 267 26.91 10.68 -21.31
C LEU A 267 27.28 11.99 -22.01
N LEU A 268 27.84 12.96 -21.27
CA LEU A 268 28.32 14.23 -21.82
C LEU A 268 29.74 14.16 -22.42
N GLY A 269 30.38 12.99 -22.40
CA GLY A 269 31.72 12.79 -22.93
C GLY A 269 32.85 13.38 -22.08
N THR A 270 32.57 13.83 -20.87
CA THR A 270 33.59 14.34 -19.92
C THR A 270 34.28 13.23 -19.14
N LEU A 271 33.70 12.04 -19.10
CA LEU A 271 34.26 10.82 -18.51
C LEU A 271 34.18 9.66 -19.51
N PRO A 272 35.09 8.66 -19.41
CA PRO A 272 35.05 7.51 -20.29
C PRO A 272 33.81 6.63 -20.01
N LEU A 273 33.20 6.07 -21.05
CA LEU A 273 31.99 5.22 -20.95
C LEU A 273 32.16 4.02 -20.01
N THR A 274 33.40 3.60 -19.77
CA THR A 274 33.72 2.52 -18.80
C THR A 274 33.26 2.85 -17.39
N VAL A 275 33.12 4.14 -17.04
CA VAL A 275 32.60 4.59 -15.72
C VAL A 275 31.15 4.16 -15.52
N LEU A 276 30.37 3.92 -16.58
CA LEU A 276 28.99 3.44 -16.47
C LEU A 276 28.89 2.10 -15.74
N TRP A 277 29.94 1.26 -15.75
CA TRP A 277 29.96 0.01 -14.98
C TRP A 277 30.06 0.22 -13.46
N LEU A 278 30.48 1.39 -13.01
CA LEU A 278 30.54 1.73 -11.58
C LEU A 278 29.16 2.15 -11.04
N LEU A 279 28.20 2.57 -11.89
CA LEU A 279 26.88 3.00 -11.49
C LEU A 279 26.12 1.94 -10.67
N PRO A 280 25.98 0.69 -11.13
CA PRO A 280 25.29 -0.35 -10.37
C PRO A 280 25.95 -0.58 -9.01
N ILE A 281 27.28 -0.55 -8.96
CA ILE A 281 28.04 -0.75 -7.72
C ILE A 281 27.77 0.39 -6.74
N ALA A 282 27.87 1.64 -7.19
CA ALA A 282 27.60 2.83 -6.37
C ALA A 282 26.17 2.80 -5.81
N TRP A 283 25.18 2.43 -6.63
CA TRP A 283 23.81 2.35 -6.19
C TRP A 283 23.53 1.18 -5.24
N LEU A 284 24.17 0.03 -5.43
CA LEU A 284 24.08 -1.09 -4.49
C LEU A 284 24.68 -0.73 -3.12
N LEU A 285 25.83 -0.03 -3.10
CA LEU A 285 26.44 0.46 -1.88
C LEU A 285 25.55 1.50 -1.18
N ALA A 286 25.02 2.46 -1.93
CA ALA A 286 24.09 3.45 -1.42
C ALA A 286 22.86 2.79 -0.79
N HIS A 287 22.26 1.82 -1.50
CA HIS A 287 21.10 1.08 -1.02
C HIS A 287 21.42 0.24 0.24
N GLY A 288 22.57 -0.44 0.26
CA GLY A 288 23.02 -1.23 1.42
C GLY A 288 23.19 -0.37 2.67
N LEU A 289 23.81 0.80 2.55
CA LEU A 289 24.00 1.77 3.63
C LEU A 289 22.67 2.36 4.11
N ASP A 290 21.78 2.74 3.19
CA ASP A 290 20.45 3.25 3.49
C ASP A 290 19.62 2.22 4.26
N ARG A 291 19.61 0.99 3.79
CA ARG A 291 18.87 -0.11 4.40
C ARG A 291 19.36 -0.43 5.82
N THR A 292 20.67 -0.44 6.05
CA THR A 292 21.23 -0.68 7.39
C THR A 292 20.94 0.47 8.35
N ALA A 293 20.79 1.69 7.87
CA ALA A 293 20.41 2.84 8.68
C ALA A 293 18.96 2.76 9.18
N HIS A 294 18.07 2.06 8.47
CA HIS A 294 16.65 1.91 8.80
C HIS A 294 16.30 0.56 9.45
N ALA A 295 17.20 -0.40 9.46
CA ALA A 295 16.98 -1.74 10.04
C ALA A 295 16.88 -1.75 11.58
N GLY A 296 17.21 -0.66 12.25
CA GLY A 296 17.17 -0.52 13.72
C GLY A 296 15.79 -0.31 14.34
N GLY A 297 14.76 -0.04 13.55
CA GLY A 297 13.37 -0.05 13.99
C GLY A 297 12.84 -1.48 13.88
N ARG A 298 12.44 -2.10 14.97
CA ARG A 298 11.94 -3.48 15.03
C ARG A 298 10.86 -3.74 13.99
N ALA A 299 11.25 -4.14 12.78
CA ALA A 299 10.39 -4.86 11.87
C ALA A 299 10.50 -6.34 12.27
N ARG A 300 9.61 -6.81 13.14
CA ARG A 300 9.33 -8.24 13.18
C ARG A 300 8.57 -8.55 11.89
N ILE A 301 9.22 -9.24 10.99
CA ILE A 301 8.69 -9.82 9.75
C ILE A 301 8.07 -11.15 10.10
#